data_11c2add06f2cba817c8dbd062df34fac
#
_entry.id   11c2add06f2cba817c8dbd062df34fac
#
_cell.length_a   1.000
_cell.length_b   1.000
_cell.length_c   1.000
_cell.angle_alpha   90.00
_cell.angle_beta   90.00
_cell.angle_gamma   90.00
#
_symmetry.space_group_name_H-M   'P 1'
#
loop_
_entity.id
_entity.type
_entity.pdbx_description
1 polymer ?
#
loop_
_entity_poly.entity_id
_entity_poly.type
_entity_poly.pdbx_seq_one_letter_code
_entity_poly.pdbx_strand_id
1 'polypeptide(L)'
;FRKNKKLLIFFFVGLIIFMIVGVIGGYLRQQNLNTLATETAYWNKCIEENTPLGYSKYLVKYPEGKYSEEAYQKIVELRDNERKAWEKLRRSNDIDALFAFLKDHPETPYLKDIRHVIDSLSWIAAQAQNSADVYLAYLENSKLGRIDGEYIALAQERYDYLSQLKTLEGKDLDEVKKTLTDFFSAMSTVSSKGMQKLSVDTLSQFYTSKTY
;
A
#
# COMPACT_ATOMS: atom_id res chain seq x y z
N PHE A 1 -68.13 -47.72 32.18
CA PHE A 1 -67.18 -48.06 31.11
C PHE A 1 -66.89 -46.91 30.13
N ARG A 2 -67.73 -45.91 29.92
CA ARG A 2 -67.56 -44.81 28.94
C ARG A 2 -66.61 -43.67 29.42
N LYS A 3 -66.48 -43.44 30.73
CA LYS A 3 -65.61 -42.39 31.31
C LYS A 3 -64.08 -42.68 31.14
N ASN A 4 -63.69 -43.94 31.24
CA ASN A 4 -62.30 -44.36 31.14
C ASN A 4 -61.76 -44.27 29.72
N LYS A 5 -62.58 -44.41 28.68
CA LYS A 5 -62.14 -44.26 27.28
C LYS A 5 -61.75 -42.82 26.95
N LYS A 6 -62.45 -41.81 27.44
CA LYS A 6 -62.11 -40.41 27.23
C LYS A 6 -60.75 -40.04 27.93
N LEU A 7 -60.54 -40.49 29.14
CA LEU A 7 -59.31 -40.29 29.90
C LEU A 7 -58.11 -40.93 29.20
N LEU A 8 -58.29 -42.12 28.65
CA LEU A 8 -57.28 -42.83 27.88
C LEU A 8 -56.87 -42.06 26.59
N ILE A 9 -57.86 -41.51 25.86
CA ILE A 9 -57.66 -40.72 24.67
C ILE A 9 -56.85 -39.44 25.00
N PHE A 10 -57.23 -38.72 26.08
CA PHE A 10 -56.43 -37.53 26.53
C PHE A 10 -55.03 -37.86 26.91
N PHE A 11 -54.81 -39.02 27.56
CA PHE A 11 -53.48 -39.49 27.91
C PHE A 11 -52.58 -39.74 26.65
N PHE A 12 -53.16 -40.46 25.64
CA PHE A 12 -52.45 -40.71 24.40
C PHE A 12 -52.20 -39.44 23.58
N VAL A 13 -53.14 -38.49 23.55
CA VAL A 13 -52.94 -37.18 22.89
C VAL A 13 -51.85 -36.39 23.60
N GLY A 14 -51.84 -36.37 24.93
CA GLY A 14 -50.75 -35.71 25.69
C GLY A 14 -49.38 -36.32 25.43
N LEU A 15 -49.32 -37.66 25.33
CA LEU A 15 -48.07 -38.36 25.04
C LEU A 15 -47.55 -38.07 23.61
N ILE A 16 -48.46 -37.98 22.62
CA ILE A 16 -48.11 -37.59 21.24
C ILE A 16 -47.62 -36.16 21.20
N ILE A 17 -48.27 -35.21 21.88
CA ILE A 17 -47.84 -33.82 21.97
C ILE A 17 -46.44 -33.73 22.60
N PHE A 18 -46.21 -34.47 23.68
CA PHE A 18 -44.91 -34.52 24.36
C PHE A 18 -43.79 -35.05 23.43
N MET A 19 -44.06 -36.10 22.66
CA MET A 19 -43.12 -36.62 21.67
C MET A 19 -42.83 -35.60 20.56
N ILE A 20 -43.88 -34.93 20.03
CA ILE A 20 -43.69 -33.89 18.99
C ILE A 20 -42.81 -32.75 19.51
N VAL A 21 -43.07 -32.25 20.72
CA VAL A 21 -42.27 -31.19 21.36
C VAL A 21 -40.83 -31.66 21.55
N GLY A 22 -40.60 -32.91 21.95
CA GLY A 22 -39.26 -33.49 22.09
C GLY A 22 -38.53 -33.58 20.77
N VAL A 23 -39.16 -34.00 19.69
CA VAL A 23 -38.59 -34.08 18.34
C VAL A 23 -38.24 -32.68 17.81
N ILE A 24 -39.17 -31.72 17.94
CA ILE A 24 -38.94 -30.33 17.53
C ILE A 24 -37.77 -29.71 18.33
N GLY A 25 -37.77 -29.89 19.66
CA GLY A 25 -36.71 -29.41 20.53
C GLY A 25 -35.31 -30.01 20.15
N GLY A 26 -35.28 -31.33 19.87
CA GLY A 26 -34.08 -32.00 19.40
C GLY A 26 -33.60 -31.49 18.04
N TYR A 27 -34.52 -31.28 17.11
CA TYR A 27 -34.22 -30.73 15.79
C TYR A 27 -33.64 -29.32 15.87
N LEU A 28 -34.30 -28.42 16.63
CA LEU A 28 -33.82 -27.05 16.83
C LEU A 28 -32.43 -27.00 17.52
N ARG A 29 -32.21 -27.88 18.50
CA ARG A 29 -30.92 -28.01 19.17
C ARG A 29 -29.84 -28.45 18.18
N GLN A 30 -30.11 -29.43 17.34
CA GLN A 30 -29.15 -29.92 16.33
C GLN A 30 -28.84 -28.84 15.30
N GLN A 31 -29.83 -28.08 14.85
CA GLN A 31 -29.65 -26.96 13.92
C GLN A 31 -28.75 -25.89 14.54
N ASN A 32 -28.96 -25.51 15.79
CA ASN A 32 -28.15 -24.55 16.51
C ASN A 32 -26.71 -25.04 16.66
N LEU A 33 -26.48 -26.32 16.96
CA LEU A 33 -25.14 -26.90 17.05
C LEU A 33 -24.39 -26.87 15.71
N ASN A 34 -25.09 -27.17 14.62
CA ASN A 34 -24.49 -27.11 13.28
C ASN A 34 -24.14 -25.68 12.87
N THR A 35 -25.02 -24.72 13.18
CA THR A 35 -24.75 -23.30 12.91
C THR A 35 -23.55 -22.82 13.70
N LEU A 36 -23.46 -23.15 14.98
CA LEU A 36 -22.32 -22.80 15.83
C LEU A 36 -21.01 -23.44 15.36
N ALA A 37 -21.06 -24.70 14.89
CA ALA A 37 -19.89 -25.38 14.34
C ALA A 37 -19.36 -24.70 13.07
N THR A 38 -20.28 -24.30 12.17
CA THR A 38 -19.90 -23.56 10.93
C THR A 38 -19.37 -22.17 11.23
N GLU A 39 -19.95 -21.45 12.18
CA GLU A 39 -19.48 -20.16 12.65
C GLU A 39 -18.07 -20.26 13.26
N THR A 40 -17.85 -21.25 14.13
CA THR A 40 -16.55 -21.48 14.76
C THR A 40 -15.46 -21.82 13.73
N ALA A 41 -15.80 -22.63 12.73
CA ALA A 41 -14.86 -22.93 11.65
C ALA A 41 -14.51 -21.67 10.83
N TYR A 42 -15.48 -20.81 10.57
CA TYR A 42 -15.25 -19.54 9.89
C TYR A 42 -14.39 -18.58 10.75
N TRP A 43 -14.67 -18.51 12.04
CA TRP A 43 -13.89 -17.73 13.00
C TRP A 43 -12.42 -18.15 13.05
N ASN A 44 -12.15 -19.45 13.13
CA ASN A 44 -10.79 -19.98 13.12
C ASN A 44 -10.01 -19.55 11.86
N LYS A 45 -10.69 -19.54 10.71
CA LYS A 45 -10.10 -19.02 9.48
C LYS A 45 -9.76 -17.53 9.58
N CYS A 46 -10.64 -16.72 10.18
CA CYS A 46 -10.37 -15.30 10.40
C CYS A 46 -9.16 -15.07 11.34
N ILE A 47 -8.99 -15.95 12.35
CA ILE A 47 -7.83 -15.92 13.26
C ILE A 47 -6.53 -16.24 12.48
N GLU A 48 -6.56 -17.23 11.59
CA GLU A 48 -5.41 -17.58 10.75
C GLU A 48 -5.04 -16.44 9.79
N GLU A 49 -6.01 -15.83 9.12
CA GLU A 49 -5.82 -14.67 8.24
C GLU A 49 -5.33 -13.44 9.04
N ASN A 50 -5.84 -13.24 10.24
CA ASN A 50 -5.53 -12.14 11.17
C ASN A 50 -5.48 -10.76 10.49
N THR A 51 -6.48 -10.45 9.66
CA THR A 51 -6.59 -9.19 8.94
C THR A 51 -7.86 -8.43 9.31
N PRO A 52 -7.85 -7.08 9.30
CA PRO A 52 -9.08 -6.29 9.52
C PRO A 52 -10.21 -6.66 8.56
N LEU A 53 -9.87 -6.97 7.29
CA LEU A 53 -10.84 -7.40 6.30
C LEU A 53 -11.44 -8.77 6.62
N GLY A 54 -10.63 -9.74 7.07
CA GLY A 54 -11.09 -11.07 7.48
C GLY A 54 -12.12 -10.97 8.61
N TYR A 55 -11.80 -10.22 9.66
CA TYR A 55 -12.74 -9.98 10.77
C TYR A 55 -13.97 -9.17 10.36
N SER A 56 -13.84 -8.21 9.44
CA SER A 56 -14.99 -7.47 8.91
C SER A 56 -15.93 -8.38 8.13
N LYS A 57 -15.43 -9.32 7.33
CA LYS A 57 -16.23 -10.33 6.64
C LYS A 57 -16.96 -11.24 7.61
N TYR A 58 -16.33 -11.57 8.74
CA TYR A 58 -17.00 -12.31 9.81
C TYR A 58 -18.21 -11.53 10.35
N LEU A 59 -18.03 -10.25 10.70
CA LEU A 59 -19.11 -9.40 11.23
C LEU A 59 -20.28 -9.23 10.24
N VAL A 60 -19.99 -9.16 8.94
CA VAL A 60 -21.03 -9.11 7.91
C VAL A 60 -21.83 -10.43 7.86
N LYS A 61 -21.15 -11.57 8.01
CA LYS A 61 -21.80 -12.88 7.93
C LYS A 61 -22.51 -13.28 9.21
N TYR A 62 -21.96 -12.90 10.36
CA TYR A 62 -22.46 -13.23 11.70
C TYR A 62 -22.52 -11.97 12.57
N PRO A 63 -23.44 -11.01 12.29
CA PRO A 63 -23.46 -9.71 12.99
C PRO A 63 -23.74 -9.84 14.49
N GLU A 64 -24.48 -10.85 14.90
CA GLU A 64 -24.78 -11.19 16.30
C GLU A 64 -24.16 -12.54 16.71
N GLY A 65 -23.09 -12.92 16.06
CA GLY A 65 -22.41 -14.18 16.31
C GLY A 65 -21.64 -14.19 17.63
N LYS A 66 -21.27 -15.39 18.04
CA LYS A 66 -20.54 -15.63 19.31
C LYS A 66 -19.26 -14.82 19.43
N TYR A 67 -18.59 -14.56 18.31
CA TYR A 67 -17.28 -13.89 18.29
C TYR A 67 -17.35 -12.45 17.75
N SER A 68 -18.56 -11.85 17.64
CA SER A 68 -18.72 -10.53 17.03
C SER A 68 -18.02 -9.43 17.81
N GLU A 69 -18.09 -9.45 19.14
CA GLU A 69 -17.38 -8.50 19.98
C GLU A 69 -15.85 -8.64 19.85
N GLU A 70 -15.35 -9.89 19.86
CA GLU A 70 -13.92 -10.17 19.69
C GLU A 70 -13.42 -9.76 18.30
N ALA A 71 -14.22 -10.00 17.25
CA ALA A 71 -13.90 -9.55 15.89
C ALA A 71 -13.78 -8.02 15.80
N TYR A 72 -14.72 -7.30 16.42
CA TYR A 72 -14.67 -5.85 16.49
C TYR A 72 -13.40 -5.35 17.20
N GLN A 73 -13.08 -5.91 18.35
CA GLN A 73 -11.87 -5.57 19.11
C GLN A 73 -10.60 -5.85 18.30
N LYS A 74 -10.53 -6.97 17.58
CA LYS A 74 -9.41 -7.31 16.69
C LYS A 74 -9.24 -6.32 15.55
N ILE A 75 -10.34 -5.88 14.93
CA ILE A 75 -10.27 -4.84 13.88
C ILE A 75 -9.68 -3.54 14.45
N VAL A 76 -10.16 -3.09 15.62
CA VAL A 76 -9.70 -1.87 16.26
C VAL A 76 -8.21 -1.96 16.59
N GLU A 77 -7.78 -3.08 17.19
CA GLU A 77 -6.37 -3.34 17.53
C GLU A 77 -5.47 -3.30 16.31
N LEU A 78 -5.83 -4.04 15.24
CA LEU A 78 -5.04 -4.13 14.03
C LEU A 78 -4.97 -2.77 13.30
N ARG A 79 -6.08 -2.04 13.23
CA ARG A 79 -6.11 -0.70 12.63
C ARG A 79 -5.31 0.33 13.43
N ASP A 80 -5.30 0.25 14.74
CA ASP A 80 -4.47 1.13 15.58
C ASP A 80 -2.97 0.83 15.40
N ASN A 81 -2.60 -0.44 15.33
CA ASN A 81 -1.22 -0.86 15.05
C ASN A 81 -0.76 -0.40 13.66
N GLU A 82 -1.61 -0.56 12.64
CA GLU A 82 -1.37 -0.09 11.28
C GLU A 82 -1.20 1.44 11.24
N ARG A 83 -2.07 2.17 11.92
CA ARG A 83 -1.96 3.63 12.06
C ARG A 83 -0.64 4.05 12.68
N LYS A 84 -0.22 3.43 13.79
CA LYS A 84 1.06 3.72 14.45
C LYS A 84 2.26 3.42 13.55
N ALA A 85 2.21 2.32 12.79
CA ALA A 85 3.25 1.96 11.84
C ALA A 85 3.34 3.00 10.71
N TRP A 86 2.20 3.41 10.14
CA TRP A 86 2.13 4.46 9.13
C TRP A 86 2.69 5.80 9.66
N GLU A 87 2.27 6.25 10.84
CA GLU A 87 2.73 7.47 11.47
C GLU A 87 4.26 7.54 11.63
N LYS A 88 4.90 6.39 11.86
CA LYS A 88 6.35 6.26 11.92
C LYS A 88 6.97 6.30 10.52
N LEU A 89 6.41 5.54 9.57
CA LEU A 89 6.93 5.41 8.21
C LEU A 89 6.85 6.71 7.41
N ARG A 90 5.77 7.47 7.53
CA ARG A 90 5.59 8.74 6.80
C ARG A 90 6.70 9.77 7.06
N ARG A 91 7.52 9.57 8.11
CA ARG A 91 8.63 10.44 8.50
C ARG A 91 10.00 9.87 8.17
N SER A 92 10.05 8.64 7.66
CA SER A 92 11.33 7.92 7.48
C SER A 92 12.04 8.24 6.18
N ASN A 93 11.34 8.75 5.16
CA ASN A 93 11.82 8.88 3.78
C ASN A 93 12.33 7.56 3.17
N ASP A 94 11.95 6.41 3.75
CA ASP A 94 12.37 5.09 3.32
C ASP A 94 11.35 4.52 2.34
N ILE A 95 11.65 4.64 1.05
CA ILE A 95 10.77 4.18 -0.04
C ILE A 95 10.55 2.67 0.01
N ASP A 96 11.61 1.90 0.31
CA ASP A 96 11.51 0.44 0.35
C ASP A 96 10.62 -0.02 1.51
N ALA A 97 10.74 0.61 2.68
CA ALA A 97 9.86 0.34 3.82
C ALA A 97 8.40 0.73 3.53
N LEU A 98 8.15 1.81 2.77
CA LEU A 98 6.81 2.20 2.34
C LEU A 98 6.20 1.17 1.37
N PHE A 99 6.97 0.65 0.42
CA PHE A 99 6.51 -0.43 -0.46
C PHE A 99 6.27 -1.74 0.30
N ALA A 100 7.13 -2.09 1.25
CA ALA A 100 6.94 -3.25 2.11
C ALA A 100 5.64 -3.13 2.93
N PHE A 101 5.38 -1.95 3.49
CA PHE A 101 4.15 -1.68 4.22
C PHE A 101 2.89 -1.89 3.35
N LEU A 102 2.89 -1.40 2.11
CA LEU A 102 1.76 -1.62 1.17
C LEU A 102 1.57 -3.09 0.81
N LYS A 103 2.67 -3.84 0.71
CA LYS A 103 2.61 -5.29 0.46
C LYS A 103 1.99 -6.04 1.64
N ASP A 104 2.36 -5.67 2.86
CA ASP A 104 1.88 -6.32 4.08
C ASP A 104 0.46 -5.86 4.48
N HIS A 105 0.06 -4.65 4.05
CA HIS A 105 -1.24 -4.04 4.32
C HIS A 105 -1.99 -3.62 3.04
N PRO A 106 -2.36 -4.55 2.15
CA PRO A 106 -2.95 -4.21 0.84
C PRO A 106 -4.30 -3.49 0.94
N GLU A 107 -5.02 -3.66 2.06
CA GLU A 107 -6.32 -3.04 2.35
C GLU A 107 -6.20 -1.83 3.30
N THR A 108 -5.03 -1.19 3.34
CA THR A 108 -4.80 -0.04 4.20
C THR A 108 -5.67 1.16 3.78
N PRO A 109 -6.28 1.90 4.73
CA PRO A 109 -6.94 3.15 4.42
C PRO A 109 -5.96 4.26 3.99
N TYR A 110 -4.66 4.07 4.23
CA TYR A 110 -3.59 5.02 3.92
C TYR A 110 -2.97 4.82 2.53
N LEU A 111 -3.50 3.91 1.70
CA LEU A 111 -2.95 3.56 0.39
C LEU A 111 -2.65 4.79 -0.47
N LYS A 112 -3.59 5.73 -0.54
CA LYS A 112 -3.44 6.95 -1.35
C LYS A 112 -2.33 7.84 -0.81
N ASP A 113 -2.29 8.07 0.49
CA ASP A 113 -1.28 8.93 1.12
C ASP A 113 0.12 8.32 1.00
N ILE A 114 0.24 7.00 1.16
CA ILE A 114 1.50 6.29 1.02
C ILE A 114 2.02 6.40 -0.42
N ARG A 115 1.16 6.17 -1.42
CA ARG A 115 1.55 6.29 -2.84
C ARG A 115 1.99 7.70 -3.20
N HIS A 116 1.34 8.72 -2.70
CA HIS A 116 1.73 10.11 -2.86
C HIS A 116 3.11 10.40 -2.25
N VAL A 117 3.37 9.89 -1.04
CA VAL A 117 4.69 10.03 -0.39
C VAL A 117 5.77 9.30 -1.19
N ILE A 118 5.52 8.06 -1.64
CA ILE A 118 6.46 7.31 -2.48
C ILE A 118 6.72 8.06 -3.78
N ASP A 119 5.70 8.61 -4.42
CA ASP A 119 5.82 9.38 -5.67
C ASP A 119 6.74 10.59 -5.50
N SER A 120 6.48 11.40 -4.48
CA SER A 120 7.30 12.57 -4.15
C SER A 120 8.75 12.21 -3.84
N LEU A 121 8.99 11.19 -3.03
CA LEU A 121 10.34 10.73 -2.69
C LEU A 121 11.08 10.14 -3.90
N SER A 122 10.37 9.37 -4.73
CA SER A 122 10.92 8.80 -5.96
C SER A 122 11.32 9.89 -6.96
N TRP A 123 10.52 10.95 -7.06
CA TRP A 123 10.84 12.11 -7.89
C TRP A 123 12.08 12.85 -7.38
N ILE A 124 12.16 13.13 -6.08
CA ILE A 124 13.34 13.77 -5.46
C ILE A 124 14.59 12.93 -5.70
N ALA A 125 14.52 11.62 -5.52
CA ALA A 125 15.64 10.71 -5.77
C ALA A 125 16.05 10.69 -7.25
N ALA A 126 15.08 10.69 -8.18
CA ALA A 126 15.32 10.74 -9.60
C ALA A 126 16.02 12.05 -10.02
N GLN A 127 15.60 13.18 -9.46
CA GLN A 127 16.26 14.48 -9.70
C GLN A 127 17.68 14.52 -9.16
N ALA A 128 17.93 13.96 -7.98
CA ALA A 128 19.25 13.94 -7.36
C ALA A 128 20.24 13.09 -8.16
N GLN A 129 19.81 11.94 -8.70
CA GLN A 129 20.64 11.05 -9.51
C GLN A 129 20.75 11.52 -10.96
N ASN A 130 19.69 12.11 -11.51
CA ASN A 130 19.62 12.75 -12.83
C ASN A 130 20.20 11.90 -13.98
N SER A 131 19.80 10.63 -14.07
CA SER A 131 20.16 9.71 -15.15
C SER A 131 18.94 9.22 -15.92
N ALA A 132 19.11 8.82 -17.19
CA ALA A 132 18.02 8.28 -18.00
C ALA A 132 17.34 7.07 -17.32
N ASP A 133 18.11 6.18 -16.71
CA ASP A 133 17.60 4.95 -16.08
C ASP A 133 16.66 5.24 -14.92
N VAL A 134 16.96 6.25 -14.08
CA VAL A 134 16.10 6.56 -12.93
C VAL A 134 14.79 7.22 -13.35
N TYR A 135 14.80 8.04 -14.40
CA TYR A 135 13.57 8.61 -14.93
C TYR A 135 12.73 7.53 -15.63
N LEU A 136 13.37 6.57 -16.32
CA LEU A 136 12.67 5.42 -16.88
C LEU A 136 12.02 4.57 -15.77
N ALA A 137 12.76 4.29 -14.71
CA ALA A 137 12.22 3.54 -13.55
C ALA A 137 11.03 4.26 -12.90
N TYR A 138 11.07 5.59 -12.79
CA TYR A 138 9.95 6.40 -12.32
C TYR A 138 8.72 6.24 -13.23
N LEU A 139 8.90 6.35 -14.54
CA LEU A 139 7.83 6.18 -15.53
C LEU A 139 7.22 4.78 -15.50
N GLU A 140 8.03 3.74 -15.36
CA GLU A 140 7.58 2.36 -15.23
C GLU A 140 6.76 2.13 -13.95
N ASN A 141 7.21 2.65 -12.80
CA ASN A 141 6.49 2.56 -11.54
C ASN A 141 5.13 3.26 -11.62
N SER A 142 5.06 4.42 -12.28
CA SER A 142 3.82 5.12 -12.53
C SER A 142 2.88 4.30 -13.43
N LYS A 143 3.39 3.76 -14.54
CA LYS A 143 2.63 2.91 -15.47
C LYS A 143 2.06 1.66 -14.79
N LEU A 144 2.80 1.07 -13.84
CA LEU A 144 2.37 -0.06 -13.04
C LEU A 144 1.39 0.33 -11.90
N GLY A 145 1.09 1.61 -11.75
CA GLY A 145 0.22 2.11 -10.69
C GLY A 145 0.79 1.96 -9.29
N ARG A 146 2.10 1.86 -9.16
CA ARG A 146 2.80 1.77 -7.86
C ARG A 146 2.95 3.12 -7.16
N ILE A 147 3.01 4.20 -7.96
CA ILE A 147 3.08 5.61 -7.55
C ILE A 147 1.98 6.39 -8.25
N ASP A 148 1.69 7.59 -7.78
CA ASP A 148 0.62 8.42 -8.37
C ASP A 148 1.01 9.02 -9.72
N GLY A 149 2.31 9.26 -9.94
CA GLY A 149 2.84 9.74 -11.21
C GLY A 149 2.60 11.23 -11.48
N GLU A 150 2.64 12.05 -10.45
CA GLU A 150 2.43 13.50 -10.57
C GLU A 150 3.45 14.18 -11.51
N TYR A 151 4.64 13.58 -11.64
CA TYR A 151 5.75 14.14 -12.41
C TYR A 151 6.05 13.43 -13.74
N ILE A 152 5.09 12.64 -14.27
CA ILE A 152 5.27 11.86 -15.52
C ILE A 152 5.77 12.72 -16.66
N ALA A 153 5.17 13.89 -16.89
CA ALA A 153 5.55 14.76 -18.02
C ALA A 153 6.99 15.25 -17.90
N LEU A 154 7.40 15.64 -16.70
CA LEU A 154 8.78 16.08 -16.44
C LEU A 154 9.76 14.90 -16.51
N ALA A 155 9.39 13.74 -16.01
CA ALA A 155 10.20 12.54 -16.06
C ALA A 155 10.43 12.10 -17.51
N GLN A 156 9.38 12.15 -18.36
CA GLN A 156 9.48 11.83 -19.78
C GLN A 156 10.41 12.80 -20.51
N GLU A 157 10.24 14.11 -20.31
CA GLU A 157 11.12 15.13 -20.90
C GLU A 157 12.59 14.89 -20.55
N ARG A 158 12.86 14.60 -19.26
CA ARG A 158 14.21 14.34 -18.78
C ARG A 158 14.78 13.04 -19.34
N TYR A 159 13.97 11.98 -19.38
CA TYR A 159 14.35 10.71 -19.97
C TYR A 159 14.73 10.89 -21.46
N ASP A 160 13.87 11.55 -22.24
CA ASP A 160 14.07 11.77 -23.67
C ASP A 160 15.36 12.58 -23.92
N TYR A 161 15.62 13.59 -23.11
CA TYR A 161 16.83 14.38 -23.19
C TYR A 161 18.08 13.56 -22.84
N LEU A 162 18.09 12.90 -21.69
CA LEU A 162 19.28 12.19 -21.17
C LEU A 162 19.58 10.93 -21.98
N SER A 163 18.56 10.23 -22.51
CA SER A 163 18.73 9.04 -23.34
C SER A 163 19.42 9.33 -24.69
N GLN A 164 19.37 10.58 -25.15
CA GLN A 164 20.04 11.02 -26.38
C GLN A 164 21.48 11.47 -26.15
N LEU A 165 21.88 11.70 -24.88
CA LEU A 165 23.22 12.12 -24.57
C LEU A 165 24.21 10.97 -24.80
N LYS A 166 25.24 11.23 -25.57
CA LYS A 166 26.34 10.28 -25.74
C LYS A 166 27.33 10.44 -24.60
N THR A 167 27.75 9.33 -24.02
CA THR A 167 28.85 9.32 -23.06
C THR A 167 30.12 9.79 -23.78
N LEU A 168 30.80 10.80 -23.22
CA LEU A 168 32.10 11.23 -23.72
C LEU A 168 33.15 10.18 -23.35
N GLU A 169 33.90 9.71 -24.34
CA GLU A 169 34.95 8.72 -24.17
C GLU A 169 36.22 9.11 -24.90
N GLY A 170 37.33 8.53 -24.48
CA GLY A 170 38.60 8.72 -25.13
C GLY A 170 39.03 10.19 -25.24
N LYS A 171 39.42 10.63 -26.45
CA LYS A 171 39.96 11.98 -26.70
C LYS A 171 38.99 13.10 -26.34
N ASP A 172 37.70 12.93 -26.61
CA ASP A 172 36.67 13.95 -26.33
C ASP A 172 36.53 14.17 -24.81
N LEU A 173 36.59 13.10 -24.02
CA LEU A 173 36.57 13.19 -22.55
C LEU A 173 37.83 13.89 -22.02
N ASP A 174 39.01 13.59 -22.60
CA ASP A 174 40.27 14.19 -22.18
C ASP A 174 40.33 15.68 -22.53
N GLU A 175 39.76 16.06 -23.69
CA GLU A 175 39.67 17.47 -24.10
C GLU A 175 38.75 18.27 -23.17
N VAL A 176 37.58 17.72 -22.82
CA VAL A 176 36.65 18.35 -21.87
C VAL A 176 37.29 18.47 -20.48
N LYS A 177 37.93 17.41 -19.97
CA LYS A 177 38.65 17.44 -18.69
C LYS A 177 39.74 18.53 -18.67
N LYS A 178 40.51 18.62 -19.76
CA LYS A 178 41.54 19.64 -19.88
C LYS A 178 40.93 21.04 -19.87
N THR A 179 39.89 21.27 -20.66
CA THR A 179 39.21 22.57 -20.74
C THR A 179 38.68 23.01 -19.38
N LEU A 180 38.03 22.09 -18.64
CA LEU A 180 37.50 22.34 -17.29
C LEU A 180 38.66 22.65 -16.31
N THR A 181 39.75 21.89 -16.36
CA THR A 181 40.93 22.10 -15.51
C THR A 181 41.54 23.48 -15.77
N ASP A 182 41.72 23.85 -17.03
CA ASP A 182 42.26 25.13 -17.45
C ASP A 182 41.35 26.30 -17.04
N PHE A 183 40.01 26.12 -17.15
CA PHE A 183 39.02 27.09 -16.69
C PHE A 183 39.08 27.34 -15.20
N PHE A 184 39.04 26.26 -14.38
CA PHE A 184 39.14 26.38 -12.92
C PHE A 184 40.49 26.94 -12.47
N SER A 185 41.56 26.62 -13.16
CA SER A 185 42.90 27.24 -12.93
C SER A 185 42.86 28.73 -13.21
N ALA A 186 42.27 29.15 -14.35
CA ALA A 186 42.13 30.57 -14.68
C ALA A 186 41.26 31.32 -13.67
N MET A 187 40.19 30.68 -13.16
CA MET A 187 39.35 31.20 -12.07
C MET A 187 40.13 31.37 -10.78
N SER A 188 40.93 30.38 -10.38
CA SER A 188 41.68 30.41 -9.12
C SER A 188 42.76 31.51 -9.12
N THR A 189 43.29 31.84 -10.30
CA THR A 189 44.29 32.92 -10.49
C THR A 189 43.65 34.26 -10.86
N VAL A 190 42.32 34.37 -10.85
CA VAL A 190 41.54 35.56 -11.25
C VAL A 190 41.94 36.08 -12.64
N SER A 191 42.33 35.19 -13.55
CA SER A 191 42.77 35.53 -14.91
C SER A 191 41.57 35.76 -15.84
N SER A 192 41.09 36.97 -15.95
CA SER A 192 39.96 37.30 -16.85
C SER A 192 40.24 36.92 -18.32
N LYS A 193 41.46 37.12 -18.80
CA LYS A 193 41.88 36.70 -20.15
C LYS A 193 41.87 35.17 -20.33
N GLY A 194 42.27 34.44 -19.29
CA GLY A 194 42.26 32.97 -19.30
C GLY A 194 40.84 32.44 -19.35
N MET A 195 39.94 32.96 -18.53
CA MET A 195 38.53 32.59 -18.51
C MET A 195 37.82 32.94 -19.83
N GLN A 196 38.09 34.10 -20.41
CA GLN A 196 37.48 34.55 -21.66
C GLN A 196 37.83 33.65 -22.84
N LYS A 197 39.05 33.09 -22.90
CA LYS A 197 39.46 32.14 -23.94
C LYS A 197 38.72 30.79 -23.90
N LEU A 198 38.23 30.44 -22.72
CA LEU A 198 37.64 29.15 -22.44
C LEU A 198 36.09 29.22 -22.30
N SER A 199 35.55 30.43 -22.41
CA SER A 199 34.09 30.67 -22.38
C SER A 199 33.58 31.08 -23.77
N VAL A 200 32.28 30.87 -24.00
CA VAL A 200 31.62 31.37 -25.21
C VAL A 200 31.39 32.88 -25.11
N ASP A 201 31.39 33.57 -26.26
CA ASP A 201 31.23 35.01 -26.34
C ASP A 201 29.86 35.51 -25.81
N THR A 202 28.87 34.66 -25.89
CA THR A 202 27.52 34.97 -25.44
C THR A 202 26.90 33.78 -24.70
N LEU A 203 26.63 33.93 -23.42
CA LEU A 203 25.83 32.96 -22.65
C LEU A 203 24.35 33.16 -22.97
N SER A 204 23.83 32.38 -23.90
CA SER A 204 22.43 32.46 -24.31
C SER A 204 21.44 31.88 -23.28
N GLN A 205 21.90 31.03 -22.37
CA GLN A 205 21.12 30.52 -21.24
C GLN A 205 22.02 30.28 -20.03
N PHE A 206 21.98 31.17 -19.07
CA PHE A 206 22.38 30.84 -17.71
C PHE A 206 21.10 30.45 -16.93
N TYR A 207 21.04 29.24 -16.49
CA TYR A 207 20.10 28.68 -15.51
C TYR A 207 19.00 29.63 -15.07
N THR A 208 17.86 29.57 -15.66
CA THR A 208 16.64 29.91 -14.93
C THR A 208 16.33 28.71 -14.03
N SER A 209 17.07 28.55 -12.93
CA SER A 209 16.54 27.77 -11.82
C SER A 209 15.36 28.56 -11.29
N LYS A 210 14.17 28.29 -11.79
CA LYS A 210 12.99 28.58 -11.03
C LYS A 210 13.05 27.67 -9.81
N THR A 211 13.54 28.19 -8.70
CA THR A 211 13.25 27.66 -7.38
C THR A 211 11.76 27.73 -7.19
N TYR A 212 11.11 26.58 -7.15
CA TYR A 212 9.77 26.44 -6.64
C TYR A 212 9.82 26.04 -5.15
#